data_6a7db579c3db4f38076e6e1fb6e6e0ee
#
_entry.id   6a7db579c3db4f38076e6e1fb6e6e0ee
#
_cell.length_a   1.000
_cell.length_b   1.000
_cell.length_c   1.000
_cell.angle_alpha   90.00
_cell.angle_beta   90.00
_cell.angle_gamma   90.00
#
_symmetry.space_group_name_H-M   'P 1'
#
loop_
_entity.id
_entity.type
_entity.pdbx_description
1 polymer ?
#
loop_
_entity_poly.entity_id
_entity_poly.type
_entity_poly.pdbx_seq_one_letter_code
_entity_poly.pdbx_strand_id
1 'polypeptide(L)'
;MITSAATGSLPASGKLKIFLLVLAFVIIGGTLWYTHDIVQHLEQREKEIAGLYAKSLQYIANARAGEGDYNFVFSEIINTIDFPIVMTDPRNEPIEPFHSYIKNVDLDSTLSIETQRTRLRTMVQEMDLAHPPIKVAYQDSIILSYVHYGESTLVTNLRWLPYIELAVAGLFVLIAYISFSYIKRSEQSNIWVGMARETAHQLGTPISSMLGWVELLKDQNEDDPAALETLADMENDLHRLQKIADRFSKIGSKPDLHEESLQDVIARVVEYFGRRIPHTGKKVHLLVEPGPSVTARINRELFEWVLENLTKNALDAIESGEGKILYALSEHGGFVFVDVSDTGKGIDLKFRNDVFRPGFSTKKRGWGLGLSLSKRIIESYHRGKLFLKESKPGFKTTFRIKLRK
;
A
#
# COMPACT_ATOMS: atom_id res chain seq x y z
N MET A 1 -44.72 22.11 7.41
CA MET A 1 -43.96 21.87 6.19
C MET A 1 -42.86 22.90 6.09
N ILE A 2 -41.66 22.58 6.51
CA ILE A 2 -40.44 23.26 6.11
C ILE A 2 -39.36 22.19 6.22
N THR A 3 -38.93 21.69 5.08
CA THR A 3 -37.81 20.77 4.91
C THR A 3 -36.52 21.56 5.09
N SER A 4 -35.90 21.47 6.24
CA SER A 4 -34.53 21.92 6.47
C SER A 4 -33.57 20.93 5.78
N ALA A 5 -33.01 21.35 4.64
CA ALA A 5 -31.87 20.68 4.02
C ALA A 5 -30.70 20.75 4.97
N ALA A 6 -30.36 19.62 5.57
CA ALA A 6 -29.15 19.45 6.36
C ALA A 6 -27.94 19.62 5.41
N THR A 7 -27.35 20.80 5.39
CA THR A 7 -26.00 21.04 4.84
C THR A 7 -25.00 20.29 5.73
N GLY A 8 -24.69 19.06 5.35
CA GLY A 8 -23.70 18.25 6.02
C GLY A 8 -22.32 18.91 5.96
N SER A 9 -21.96 19.67 6.98
CA SER A 9 -20.62 20.20 7.13
C SER A 9 -19.66 19.03 7.30
N LEU A 10 -18.72 18.89 6.37
CA LEU A 10 -17.63 17.91 6.48
C LEU A 10 -16.94 18.06 7.84
N PRO A 11 -16.61 16.95 8.53
CA PRO A 11 -15.89 16.98 9.79
C PRO A 11 -14.56 17.73 9.61
N ALA A 12 -14.07 18.43 10.65
CA ALA A 12 -12.88 19.28 10.60
C ALA A 12 -11.66 18.59 9.95
N SER A 13 -11.49 17.28 10.19
CA SER A 13 -10.48 16.45 9.53
C SER A 13 -10.66 16.33 8.00
N GLY A 14 -11.90 16.37 7.51
CA GLY A 14 -12.20 16.33 6.08
C GLY A 14 -11.85 17.66 5.39
N LYS A 15 -12.17 18.79 6.02
CA LYS A 15 -11.84 20.13 5.52
C LYS A 15 -10.32 20.34 5.42
N LEU A 16 -9.57 19.90 6.43
CA LEU A 16 -8.10 19.97 6.43
C LEU A 16 -7.50 19.15 5.28
N LYS A 17 -8.03 17.95 5.01
CA LYS A 17 -7.55 17.10 3.91
C LYS A 17 -7.77 17.74 2.54
N ILE A 18 -8.98 18.30 2.31
CA ILE A 18 -9.30 19.01 1.07
C ILE A 18 -8.39 20.23 0.92
N PHE A 19 -8.17 20.99 2.00
CA PHE A 19 -7.27 22.14 1.99
C PHE A 19 -5.84 21.73 1.60
N LEU A 20 -5.29 20.68 2.21
CA LEU A 20 -3.94 20.18 1.89
C LEU A 20 -3.82 19.67 0.45
N LEU A 21 -4.85 19.00 -0.08
CA LEU A 21 -4.89 18.57 -1.47
C LEU A 21 -4.92 19.75 -2.45
N VAL A 22 -5.77 20.75 -2.17
CA VAL A 22 -5.83 21.97 -2.99
C VAL A 22 -4.51 22.73 -2.94
N LEU A 23 -3.91 22.85 -1.75
CA LEU A 23 -2.61 23.51 -1.58
C LEU A 23 -1.51 22.78 -2.37
N ALA A 24 -1.45 21.44 -2.29
CA ALA A 24 -0.50 20.65 -3.07
C ALA A 24 -0.71 20.83 -4.57
N PHE A 25 -1.96 20.84 -5.04
CA PHE A 25 -2.27 21.08 -6.44
C PHE A 25 -1.85 22.47 -6.92
N VAL A 26 -2.05 23.50 -6.09
CA VAL A 26 -1.62 24.89 -6.40
C VAL A 26 -0.09 24.99 -6.45
N ILE A 27 0.62 24.34 -5.53
CA ILE A 27 2.08 24.34 -5.53
C ILE A 27 2.61 23.64 -6.79
N ILE A 28 2.13 22.43 -7.09
CA ILE A 28 2.56 21.68 -8.28
C ILE A 28 2.23 22.47 -9.56
N GLY A 29 1.02 23.01 -9.69
CA GLY A 29 0.64 23.82 -10.84
C GLY A 29 1.48 25.08 -10.98
N GLY A 30 1.81 25.73 -9.87
CA GLY A 30 2.67 26.92 -9.85
C GLY A 30 4.12 26.59 -10.27
N THR A 31 4.70 25.51 -9.77
CA THR A 31 6.06 25.10 -10.16
C THR A 31 6.13 24.69 -11.63
N LEU A 32 5.15 23.92 -12.12
CA LEU A 32 5.07 23.54 -13.54
C LEU A 32 4.98 24.76 -14.46
N TRP A 33 4.11 25.72 -14.11
CA TRP A 33 3.98 26.96 -14.85
C TRP A 33 5.28 27.78 -14.83
N TYR A 34 5.90 27.95 -13.67
CA TYR A 34 7.14 28.67 -13.51
C TYR A 34 8.32 28.04 -14.26
N THR A 35 8.44 26.71 -14.22
CA THR A 35 9.48 25.97 -14.98
C THR A 35 9.28 26.14 -16.48
N HIS A 36 8.03 26.08 -16.95
CA HIS A 36 7.73 26.29 -18.35
C HIS A 36 8.11 27.71 -18.81
N ASP A 37 7.78 28.72 -18.02
CA ASP A 37 8.12 30.12 -18.28
C ASP A 37 9.64 30.33 -18.36
N ILE A 38 10.41 29.76 -17.42
CA ILE A 38 11.88 29.82 -17.43
C ILE A 38 12.44 29.18 -18.70
N VAL A 39 11.95 28.02 -19.11
CA VAL A 39 12.43 27.34 -20.32
C VAL A 39 12.20 28.22 -21.56
N GLN A 40 11.03 28.81 -21.70
CA GLN A 40 10.73 29.70 -22.82
C GLN A 40 11.66 30.92 -22.86
N HIS A 41 11.93 31.55 -21.72
CA HIS A 41 12.84 32.69 -21.66
C HIS A 41 14.29 32.29 -21.99
N LEU A 42 14.74 31.12 -21.58
CA LEU A 42 16.08 30.62 -21.90
C LEU A 42 16.21 30.32 -23.41
N GLU A 43 15.24 29.62 -24.01
CA GLU A 43 15.19 29.34 -25.44
C GLU A 43 15.22 30.64 -26.28
N GLN A 44 14.46 31.64 -25.86
CA GLN A 44 14.45 32.95 -26.53
C GLN A 44 15.83 33.62 -26.43
N ARG A 45 16.47 33.59 -25.25
CA ARG A 45 17.83 34.12 -25.05
C ARG A 45 18.87 33.41 -25.90
N GLU A 46 18.82 32.07 -25.98
CA GLU A 46 19.72 31.28 -26.84
C GLU A 46 19.58 31.68 -28.28
N LYS A 47 18.35 31.85 -28.78
CA LYS A 47 18.04 32.33 -30.13
C LYS A 47 18.62 33.73 -30.41
N GLU A 48 18.50 34.65 -29.45
CA GLU A 48 19.06 36.02 -29.57
C GLU A 48 20.58 36.01 -29.63
N ILE A 49 21.26 35.20 -28.79
CA ILE A 49 22.71 35.07 -28.78
C ILE A 49 23.18 34.42 -30.07
N ALA A 50 22.53 33.34 -30.55
CA ALA A 50 22.85 32.73 -31.87
C ALA A 50 22.69 33.74 -33.01
N GLY A 51 21.62 34.56 -32.97
CA GLY A 51 21.40 35.64 -33.93
C GLY A 51 22.48 36.71 -33.91
N LEU A 52 22.93 37.12 -32.72
CA LEU A 52 24.05 38.04 -32.55
C LEU A 52 25.35 37.48 -33.11
N TYR A 53 25.62 36.20 -32.84
CA TYR A 53 26.79 35.50 -33.38
C TYR A 53 26.79 35.47 -34.89
N ALA A 54 25.69 35.08 -35.52
CA ALA A 54 25.55 35.05 -36.96
C ALA A 54 25.70 36.47 -37.60
N LYS A 55 25.12 37.52 -36.98
CA LYS A 55 25.28 38.91 -37.40
C LYS A 55 26.72 39.37 -37.29
N SER A 56 27.43 38.97 -36.23
CA SER A 56 28.85 39.32 -36.07
C SER A 56 29.72 38.69 -37.15
N LEU A 57 29.46 37.44 -37.53
CA LEU A 57 30.10 36.76 -38.64
C LEU A 57 29.79 37.48 -40.00
N GLN A 58 28.54 37.87 -40.21
CA GLN A 58 28.13 38.63 -41.40
C GLN A 58 28.82 40.01 -41.46
N TYR A 59 28.94 40.67 -40.32
CA TYR A 59 29.65 41.94 -40.25
C TYR A 59 31.13 41.80 -40.63
N ILE A 60 31.83 40.81 -40.06
CA ILE A 60 33.23 40.50 -40.37
C ILE A 60 33.40 40.14 -41.85
N ALA A 61 32.49 39.36 -42.43
CA ALA A 61 32.54 38.98 -43.84
C ALA A 61 32.39 40.20 -44.77
N ASN A 62 31.64 41.23 -44.38
CA ASN A 62 31.38 42.44 -45.18
C ASN A 62 32.35 43.60 -44.88
N ALA A 63 33.19 43.51 -43.84
CA ALA A 63 34.17 44.53 -43.49
C ALA A 63 35.35 44.62 -44.48
N ARG A 64 35.82 45.84 -44.76
CA ARG A 64 37.08 46.03 -45.54
C ARG A 64 38.30 45.63 -44.68
N ALA A 65 39.25 44.98 -45.28
CA ALA A 65 40.48 44.59 -44.59
C ALA A 65 41.20 45.79 -43.96
N GLY A 66 41.28 45.79 -42.61
CA GLY A 66 42.00 46.81 -41.83
C GLY A 66 41.15 47.75 -41.00
N GLU A 67 39.83 47.69 -41.02
CA GLU A 67 38.93 48.51 -40.19
C GLU A 67 38.44 47.75 -38.96
N GLY A 68 39.06 48.02 -37.80
CA GLY A 68 38.52 47.69 -36.48
C GLY A 68 39.15 46.45 -35.79
N ASP A 69 39.14 46.47 -34.45
CA ASP A 69 39.55 45.34 -33.59
C ASP A 69 38.35 44.37 -33.39
N TYR A 70 38.14 43.54 -34.44
CA TYR A 70 37.03 42.57 -34.42
C TYR A 70 37.18 41.42 -33.41
N ASN A 71 38.45 41.21 -32.97
CA ASN A 71 38.77 40.11 -32.08
C ASN A 71 38.13 40.26 -30.71
N PHE A 72 38.03 41.47 -30.20
CA PHE A 72 37.41 41.75 -28.89
C PHE A 72 35.91 41.45 -28.93
N VAL A 73 35.17 42.04 -29.85
CA VAL A 73 33.72 41.88 -29.96
C VAL A 73 33.37 40.39 -30.23
N PHE A 74 34.11 39.72 -31.08
CA PHE A 74 33.90 38.33 -31.40
C PHE A 74 34.21 37.39 -30.25
N SER A 75 35.30 37.63 -29.50
CA SER A 75 35.62 36.85 -28.31
C SER A 75 34.58 37.01 -27.18
N GLU A 76 34.05 38.20 -26.97
CA GLU A 76 33.03 38.45 -25.97
C GLU A 76 31.73 37.70 -26.29
N ILE A 77 31.29 37.71 -27.55
CA ILE A 77 30.09 36.98 -27.99
C ILE A 77 30.30 35.47 -27.88
N ILE A 78 31.46 34.97 -28.36
CA ILE A 78 31.77 33.54 -28.28
C ILE A 78 31.79 33.02 -26.83
N ASN A 79 32.34 33.81 -25.90
CA ASN A 79 32.39 33.43 -24.50
C ASN A 79 31.04 33.34 -23.81
N THR A 80 30.03 34.05 -24.30
CA THR A 80 28.66 34.00 -23.75
C THR A 80 27.85 32.80 -24.25
N ILE A 81 28.34 32.07 -25.26
CA ILE A 81 27.65 30.92 -25.84
C ILE A 81 27.88 29.70 -24.93
N ASP A 82 26.81 29.21 -24.30
CA ASP A 82 26.75 28.03 -23.44
C ASP A 82 25.99 26.83 -24.03
N PHE A 83 25.50 26.98 -25.26
CA PHE A 83 24.78 25.99 -26.04
C PHE A 83 25.61 25.51 -27.26
N PRO A 84 25.30 24.35 -27.84
CA PRO A 84 26.04 23.83 -28.99
C PRO A 84 25.76 24.60 -30.27
N ILE A 85 26.81 24.92 -31.02
CA ILE A 85 26.79 25.54 -32.34
C ILE A 85 27.58 24.68 -33.31
N VAL A 86 27.06 24.55 -34.54
CA VAL A 86 27.75 23.96 -35.70
C VAL A 86 27.56 24.89 -36.90
N MET A 87 28.66 25.19 -37.57
CA MET A 87 28.60 25.95 -38.84
C MET A 87 28.71 25.03 -40.05
N THR A 88 27.88 25.29 -41.05
CA THR A 88 27.90 24.55 -42.31
C THR A 88 28.12 25.50 -43.49
N ASP A 89 28.56 24.91 -44.60
CA ASP A 89 28.65 25.60 -45.89
C ASP A 89 27.24 25.84 -46.51
N PRO A 90 27.14 26.54 -47.67
CA PRO A 90 25.86 26.76 -48.36
C PRO A 90 25.13 25.49 -48.79
N ARG A 91 25.82 24.34 -48.80
CA ARG A 91 25.23 23.01 -49.11
C ARG A 91 24.80 22.24 -47.89
N ASN A 92 24.85 22.88 -46.72
CA ASN A 92 24.55 22.28 -45.41
C ASN A 92 25.55 21.21 -44.95
N GLU A 93 26.83 21.32 -45.43
CA GLU A 93 27.90 20.43 -45.03
C GLU A 93 28.76 21.06 -43.92
N PRO A 94 29.15 20.33 -42.86
CA PRO A 94 30.03 20.85 -41.82
C PRO A 94 31.35 21.33 -42.40
N ILE A 95 31.82 22.52 -41.97
CA ILE A 95 33.02 23.18 -42.49
C ILE A 95 34.25 22.63 -41.80
N GLU A 96 35.28 22.25 -42.56
CA GLU A 96 36.56 21.82 -42.01
C GLU A 96 37.57 23.01 -41.88
N PRO A 97 38.47 22.99 -40.89
CA PRO A 97 38.58 21.97 -39.80
C PRO A 97 37.47 22.13 -38.77
N PHE A 98 36.77 21.04 -38.41
CA PHE A 98 35.53 21.06 -37.62
C PHE A 98 35.70 21.85 -36.32
N HIS A 99 36.79 21.64 -35.55
CA HIS A 99 37.02 22.32 -34.28
C HIS A 99 36.97 23.85 -34.30
N SER A 100 37.23 24.44 -35.49
CA SER A 100 37.17 25.89 -35.66
C SER A 100 35.75 26.42 -35.94
N TYR A 101 34.85 25.56 -36.33
CA TYR A 101 33.47 25.91 -36.73
C TYR A 101 32.41 25.27 -35.87
N ILE A 102 32.80 24.68 -34.71
CA ILE A 102 31.89 24.16 -33.70
C ILE A 102 32.16 24.81 -32.34
N LYS A 103 31.12 24.93 -31.53
CA LYS A 103 31.21 25.43 -30.17
C LYS A 103 30.33 24.55 -29.25
N ASN A 104 30.85 24.20 -28.05
CA ASN A 104 30.13 23.38 -27.06
C ASN A 104 29.60 22.04 -27.60
N VAL A 105 30.28 21.50 -28.59
CA VAL A 105 30.01 20.19 -29.19
C VAL A 105 31.11 19.23 -28.77
N ASP A 106 30.71 18.13 -28.12
CA ASP A 106 31.65 17.06 -27.76
C ASP A 106 31.96 16.18 -28.99
N LEU A 107 33.01 16.52 -29.70
CA LEU A 107 33.49 15.80 -30.86
C LEU A 107 34.80 15.07 -30.55
N ASP A 108 34.73 13.75 -30.53
CA ASP A 108 35.91 12.91 -30.31
C ASP A 108 36.88 13.05 -31.47
N SER A 109 38.01 13.72 -31.20
CA SER A 109 39.08 13.97 -32.19
C SER A 109 39.87 12.71 -32.60
N THR A 110 39.70 11.59 -31.92
CA THR A 110 40.34 10.30 -32.25
C THR A 110 39.62 9.55 -33.36
N LEU A 111 38.38 9.94 -33.67
CA LEU A 111 37.58 9.35 -34.74
C LEU A 111 38.07 9.80 -36.12
N SER A 112 37.81 8.96 -37.14
CA SER A 112 38.08 9.35 -38.54
C SER A 112 37.30 10.60 -38.93
N ILE A 113 37.84 11.41 -39.82
CA ILE A 113 37.22 12.65 -40.34
C ILE A 113 35.78 12.35 -40.89
N GLU A 114 35.63 11.24 -41.57
CA GLU A 114 34.34 10.86 -42.15
C GLU A 114 33.32 10.50 -41.04
N THR A 115 33.74 9.86 -39.98
CA THR A 115 32.90 9.56 -38.83
C THR A 115 32.48 10.85 -38.10
N GLN A 116 33.43 11.77 -37.90
CA GLN A 116 33.16 13.09 -37.32
C GLN A 116 32.17 13.88 -38.16
N ARG A 117 32.35 13.90 -39.47
CA ARG A 117 31.43 14.55 -40.40
C ARG A 117 30.01 13.97 -40.33
N THR A 118 29.87 12.65 -40.34
CA THR A 118 28.58 11.97 -40.22
C THR A 118 27.88 12.33 -38.89
N ARG A 119 28.62 12.36 -37.79
CA ARG A 119 28.09 12.75 -36.49
C ARG A 119 27.61 14.20 -36.45
N LEU A 120 28.39 15.12 -37.04
CA LEU A 120 28.00 16.52 -37.15
C LEU A 120 26.77 16.73 -38.02
N ARG A 121 26.65 16.00 -39.14
CA ARG A 121 25.45 16.04 -39.98
C ARG A 121 24.18 15.60 -39.20
N THR A 122 24.28 14.53 -38.43
CA THR A 122 23.16 14.08 -37.55
C THR A 122 22.80 15.16 -36.55
N MET A 123 23.79 15.76 -35.87
CA MET A 123 23.55 16.85 -34.90
C MET A 123 22.92 18.07 -35.59
N VAL A 124 23.36 18.46 -36.77
CA VAL A 124 22.76 19.55 -37.52
C VAL A 124 21.30 19.26 -37.85
N GLN A 125 20.99 18.04 -38.28
CA GLN A 125 19.60 17.65 -38.50
C GLN A 125 18.73 17.72 -37.24
N GLU A 126 19.25 17.29 -36.11
CA GLU A 126 18.57 17.39 -34.80
C GLU A 126 18.37 18.85 -34.39
N MET A 127 19.38 19.71 -34.55
CA MET A 127 19.28 21.16 -34.31
C MET A 127 18.24 21.83 -35.18
N ASP A 128 18.20 21.50 -36.46
CA ASP A 128 17.26 22.07 -37.45
C ASP A 128 15.82 21.66 -37.20
N LEU A 129 15.58 20.52 -36.52
CA LEU A 129 14.24 20.13 -36.05
C LEU A 129 13.72 21.03 -34.91
N ALA A 130 14.63 21.53 -34.08
CA ALA A 130 14.28 22.38 -32.96
C ALA A 130 14.28 23.87 -33.35
N HIS A 131 15.28 24.30 -34.13
CA HIS A 131 15.50 25.71 -34.49
C HIS A 131 15.93 25.85 -35.94
N PRO A 132 15.32 26.78 -36.70
CA PRO A 132 15.76 27.04 -38.07
C PRO A 132 17.17 27.63 -38.11
N PRO A 133 18.04 27.18 -39.02
CA PRO A 133 19.38 27.71 -39.15
C PRO A 133 19.41 29.20 -39.51
N ILE A 134 20.42 29.90 -38.97
CA ILE A 134 20.62 31.35 -39.23
C ILE A 134 21.60 31.52 -40.38
N LYS A 135 21.18 32.28 -41.41
CA LYS A 135 22.00 32.53 -42.61
C LYS A 135 23.07 33.58 -42.30
N VAL A 136 24.31 33.31 -42.73
CA VAL A 136 25.39 34.30 -42.80
C VAL A 136 25.63 34.62 -44.28
N ALA A 137 25.36 35.86 -44.69
CA ALA A 137 25.42 36.23 -46.09
C ALA A 137 26.39 37.41 -46.34
N TYR A 138 27.05 37.43 -47.48
CA TYR A 138 27.81 38.55 -48.02
C TYR A 138 26.92 39.44 -48.87
N GLN A 139 26.90 40.75 -48.56
CA GLN A 139 26.05 41.74 -49.26
C GLN A 139 24.58 41.33 -49.40
N ASP A 140 24.03 40.62 -48.41
CA ASP A 140 22.66 40.10 -48.32
C ASP A 140 22.21 39.17 -49.48
N SER A 141 23.09 38.88 -50.42
CA SER A 141 22.78 38.09 -51.62
C SER A 141 23.52 36.76 -51.73
N ILE A 142 24.75 36.66 -51.22
CA ILE A 142 25.56 35.46 -51.32
C ILE A 142 25.62 34.77 -49.97
N ILE A 143 25.03 33.60 -49.83
CA ILE A 143 25.08 32.81 -48.56
C ILE A 143 26.47 32.22 -48.44
N LEU A 144 27.19 32.56 -47.36
CA LEU A 144 28.52 32.05 -47.05
C LEU A 144 28.46 30.80 -46.19
N SER A 145 27.60 30.80 -45.18
CA SER A 145 27.44 29.68 -44.22
C SER A 145 26.08 29.74 -43.54
N TYR A 146 25.74 28.65 -42.85
CA TYR A 146 24.63 28.58 -41.92
C TYR A 146 25.18 28.34 -40.52
N VAL A 147 24.55 28.95 -39.52
CA VAL A 147 24.78 28.72 -38.11
C VAL A 147 23.62 27.89 -37.54
N HIS A 148 23.90 26.65 -37.20
CA HIS A 148 22.97 25.77 -36.54
C HIS A 148 23.25 25.83 -35.03
N TYR A 149 22.20 25.85 -34.24
CA TYR A 149 22.33 25.88 -32.79
C TYR A 149 21.34 24.95 -32.13
N GLY A 150 21.79 24.29 -31.08
CA GLY A 150 20.98 23.40 -30.26
C GLY A 150 20.64 24.01 -28.89
N GLU A 151 19.90 23.29 -28.09
CA GLU A 151 19.57 23.69 -26.73
C GLU A 151 20.75 23.46 -25.80
N SER A 152 20.93 24.33 -24.79
CA SER A 152 21.91 24.11 -23.73
C SER A 152 21.51 22.91 -22.85
N THR A 153 22.47 22.33 -22.17
CA THR A 153 22.23 21.26 -21.19
C THR A 153 21.28 21.72 -20.10
N LEU A 154 21.28 23.01 -19.77
CA LEU A 154 20.38 23.60 -18.78
C LEU A 154 18.92 23.54 -19.26
N VAL A 155 18.64 23.98 -20.50
CA VAL A 155 17.29 23.92 -21.08
C VAL A 155 16.78 22.49 -21.16
N THR A 156 17.63 21.57 -21.66
CA THR A 156 17.28 20.16 -21.75
C THR A 156 16.94 19.55 -20.37
N ASN A 157 17.72 19.84 -19.33
CA ASN A 157 17.48 19.36 -17.98
C ASN A 157 16.20 19.96 -17.38
N LEU A 158 15.97 21.25 -17.57
CA LEU A 158 14.75 21.91 -17.10
C LEU A 158 13.50 21.38 -17.78
N ARG A 159 13.58 20.96 -19.04
CA ARG A 159 12.44 20.36 -19.76
C ARG A 159 12.03 19.00 -19.15
N TRP A 160 12.96 18.24 -18.52
CA TRP A 160 12.67 17.01 -17.82
C TRP A 160 12.13 17.22 -16.38
N LEU A 161 12.37 18.37 -15.77
CA LEU A 161 12.01 18.66 -14.39
C LEU A 161 10.51 18.46 -14.08
N PRO A 162 9.55 18.89 -14.94
CA PRO A 162 8.13 18.68 -14.73
C PRO A 162 7.74 17.20 -14.57
N TYR A 163 8.37 16.32 -15.33
CA TYR A 163 8.08 14.87 -15.25
C TYR A 163 8.59 14.27 -13.95
N ILE A 164 9.74 14.72 -13.47
CA ILE A 164 10.32 14.32 -12.19
C ILE A 164 9.42 14.82 -11.05
N GLU A 165 8.97 16.05 -11.08
CA GLU A 165 8.06 16.64 -10.08
C GLU A 165 6.74 15.85 -10.01
N LEU A 166 6.13 15.53 -11.13
CA LEU A 166 4.90 14.72 -11.18
C LEU A 166 5.13 13.31 -10.63
N ALA A 167 6.25 12.67 -10.95
CA ALA A 167 6.59 11.35 -10.42
C ALA A 167 6.76 11.37 -8.89
N VAL A 168 7.49 12.35 -8.35
CA VAL A 168 7.69 12.55 -6.92
C VAL A 168 6.36 12.85 -6.20
N ALA A 169 5.53 13.73 -6.76
CA ALA A 169 4.22 14.04 -6.22
C ALA A 169 3.31 12.80 -6.19
N GLY A 170 3.28 12.03 -7.27
CA GLY A 170 2.53 10.76 -7.35
C GLY A 170 2.98 9.74 -6.31
N LEU A 171 4.28 9.60 -6.13
CA LEU A 171 4.86 8.72 -5.09
C LEU A 171 4.45 9.18 -3.69
N PHE A 172 4.51 10.48 -3.42
CA PHE A 172 4.10 11.05 -2.13
C PHE A 172 2.61 10.78 -1.83
N VAL A 173 1.73 10.98 -2.81
CA VAL A 173 0.30 10.68 -2.68
C VAL A 173 0.06 9.20 -2.39
N LEU A 174 0.79 8.31 -3.08
CA LEU A 174 0.70 6.86 -2.86
C LEU A 174 1.10 6.47 -1.44
N ILE A 175 2.24 6.99 -0.95
CA ILE A 175 2.72 6.74 0.41
C ILE A 175 1.71 7.27 1.45
N ALA A 176 1.20 8.48 1.25
CA ALA A 176 0.20 9.08 2.12
C ALA A 176 -1.09 8.25 2.18
N TYR A 177 -1.57 7.75 1.03
CA TYR A 177 -2.75 6.87 0.95
C TYR A 177 -2.55 5.55 1.69
N ILE A 178 -1.41 4.88 1.48
CA ILE A 178 -1.08 3.63 2.16
C ILE A 178 -1.00 3.84 3.68
N SER A 179 -0.27 4.87 4.12
CA SER A 179 -0.10 5.22 5.53
C SER A 179 -1.44 5.53 6.20
N PHE A 180 -2.27 6.34 5.56
CA PHE A 180 -3.59 6.69 6.09
C PHE A 180 -4.51 5.46 6.19
N SER A 181 -4.49 4.59 5.18
CA SER A 181 -5.28 3.35 5.19
C SER A 181 -4.84 2.42 6.31
N TYR A 182 -3.54 2.34 6.57
CA TYR A 182 -2.98 1.55 7.67
C TYR A 182 -3.38 2.12 9.04
N ILE A 183 -3.23 3.43 9.25
CA ILE A 183 -3.61 4.11 10.50
C ILE A 183 -5.09 3.90 10.79
N LYS A 184 -5.97 4.13 9.80
CA LYS A 184 -7.42 3.96 9.97
C LYS A 184 -7.81 2.53 10.37
N ARG A 185 -7.17 1.52 9.76
CA ARG A 185 -7.42 0.11 10.12
C ARG A 185 -6.93 -0.21 11.54
N SER A 186 -5.77 0.32 11.92
CA SER A 186 -5.20 0.15 13.26
C SER A 186 -6.08 0.81 14.32
N GLU A 187 -6.53 2.03 14.08
CA GLU A 187 -7.40 2.77 14.98
C GLU A 187 -8.73 2.06 15.22
N GLN A 188 -9.42 1.64 14.16
CA GLN A 188 -10.63 0.83 14.27
C GLN A 188 -10.42 -0.44 15.08
N SER A 189 -9.31 -1.14 14.85
CA SER A 189 -8.95 -2.35 15.60
C SER A 189 -8.73 -2.05 17.10
N ASN A 190 -8.09 -0.94 17.43
CA ASN A 190 -7.81 -0.57 18.82
C ASN A 190 -9.07 -0.14 19.58
N ILE A 191 -9.98 0.59 18.92
CA ILE A 191 -11.28 0.96 19.52
C ILE A 191 -12.07 -0.31 19.91
N TRP A 192 -12.13 -1.30 19.02
CA TRP A 192 -12.82 -2.56 19.30
C TRP A 192 -12.23 -3.32 20.50
N VAL A 193 -10.91 -3.28 20.64
CA VAL A 193 -10.23 -3.92 21.79
C VAL A 193 -10.54 -3.19 23.07
N GLY A 194 -10.47 -1.86 23.06
CA GLY A 194 -10.82 -1.05 24.23
C GLY A 194 -12.26 -1.32 24.67
N MET A 195 -13.20 -1.31 23.73
CA MET A 195 -14.60 -1.62 24.00
C MET A 195 -14.80 -3.05 24.55
N ALA A 196 -14.15 -4.06 23.93
CA ALA A 196 -14.27 -5.45 24.38
C ALA A 196 -13.77 -5.61 25.82
N ARG A 197 -12.62 -5.02 26.15
CA ARG A 197 -12.06 -5.05 27.51
C ARG A 197 -12.95 -4.34 28.52
N GLU A 198 -13.42 -3.15 28.18
CA GLU A 198 -14.32 -2.38 29.05
C GLU A 198 -15.62 -3.11 29.30
N THR A 199 -16.26 -3.64 28.22
CA THR A 199 -17.49 -4.43 28.34
C THR A 199 -17.26 -5.67 29.24
N ALA A 200 -16.12 -6.36 29.10
CA ALA A 200 -15.80 -7.49 29.93
C ALA A 200 -15.67 -7.12 31.43
N HIS A 201 -15.02 -5.99 31.69
CA HIS A 201 -14.88 -5.48 33.06
C HIS A 201 -16.23 -5.09 33.69
N GLN A 202 -17.06 -4.38 32.89
CA GLN A 202 -18.40 -3.97 33.30
C GLN A 202 -19.37 -5.15 33.47
N LEU A 203 -19.19 -6.26 32.75
CA LEU A 203 -19.96 -7.49 32.92
C LEU A 203 -19.44 -8.35 34.09
N GLY A 204 -18.16 -8.35 34.36
CA GLY A 204 -17.55 -9.18 35.42
C GLY A 204 -18.09 -8.87 36.83
N THR A 205 -18.26 -7.58 37.14
CA THR A 205 -18.79 -7.13 38.41
C THR A 205 -20.18 -7.65 38.74
N PRO A 206 -21.22 -7.45 37.86
CA PRO A 206 -22.57 -7.98 38.11
C PRO A 206 -22.62 -9.51 38.12
N ILE A 207 -21.81 -10.19 37.28
CA ILE A 207 -21.76 -11.66 37.30
C ILE A 207 -21.25 -12.18 38.59
N SER A 208 -20.17 -11.57 39.17
CA SER A 208 -19.64 -11.94 40.45
C SER A 208 -20.66 -11.72 41.61
N SER A 209 -21.43 -10.61 41.53
CA SER A 209 -22.50 -10.33 42.48
C SER A 209 -23.62 -11.37 42.41
N MET A 210 -24.03 -11.76 41.19
CA MET A 210 -25.06 -12.79 40.99
C MET A 210 -24.60 -14.16 41.49
N LEU A 211 -23.32 -14.53 41.28
CA LEU A 211 -22.77 -15.76 41.84
C LEU A 211 -22.84 -15.75 43.39
N GLY A 212 -22.49 -14.62 44.02
CA GLY A 212 -22.62 -14.47 45.47
C GLY A 212 -24.08 -14.60 45.96
N TRP A 213 -25.05 -14.07 45.21
CA TRP A 213 -26.46 -14.23 45.55
C TRP A 213 -26.95 -15.67 45.37
N VAL A 214 -26.51 -16.38 44.33
CA VAL A 214 -26.84 -17.80 44.13
C VAL A 214 -26.29 -18.63 45.29
N GLU A 215 -25.07 -18.34 45.77
CA GLU A 215 -24.50 -19.05 46.92
C GLU A 215 -25.30 -18.80 48.20
N LEU A 216 -25.68 -17.54 48.48
CA LEU A 216 -26.57 -17.21 49.62
C LEU A 216 -27.94 -17.90 49.52
N LEU A 217 -28.52 -17.98 48.30
CA LEU A 217 -29.80 -18.68 48.13
C LEU A 217 -29.69 -20.17 48.29
N LYS A 218 -28.56 -20.81 47.96
CA LYS A 218 -28.30 -22.22 48.27
C LYS A 218 -28.27 -22.50 49.75
N ASP A 219 -27.55 -21.66 50.52
CA ASP A 219 -27.51 -21.77 51.97
C ASP A 219 -28.90 -21.62 52.61
N GLN A 220 -29.76 -20.75 52.04
CA GLN A 220 -31.12 -20.53 52.57
C GLN A 220 -32.12 -21.64 52.19
N ASN A 221 -31.82 -22.46 51.18
CA ASN A 221 -32.70 -23.50 50.66
C ASN A 221 -32.05 -24.90 50.72
N GLU A 222 -31.19 -25.16 51.72
CA GLU A 222 -30.46 -26.42 51.84
C GLU A 222 -31.41 -27.66 51.85
N ASP A 223 -32.62 -27.50 52.39
CA ASP A 223 -33.63 -28.58 52.57
C ASP A 223 -34.53 -28.73 51.35
N ASP A 224 -34.43 -27.89 50.29
CA ASP A 224 -35.26 -27.97 49.08
C ASP A 224 -34.46 -28.46 47.87
N PRO A 225 -34.51 -29.76 47.51
CA PRO A 225 -33.78 -30.32 46.39
C PRO A 225 -34.15 -29.69 45.04
N ALA A 226 -35.38 -29.27 44.84
CA ALA A 226 -35.82 -28.66 43.55
C ALA A 226 -35.28 -27.24 43.37
N ALA A 227 -35.22 -26.48 44.51
CA ALA A 227 -34.59 -25.18 44.53
C ALA A 227 -33.08 -25.30 44.28
N LEU A 228 -32.41 -26.28 44.93
CA LEU A 228 -30.96 -26.53 44.72
C LEU A 228 -30.60 -26.91 43.29
N GLU A 229 -31.43 -27.74 42.59
CA GLU A 229 -31.23 -28.07 41.19
C GLU A 229 -31.32 -26.83 40.29
N THR A 230 -32.33 -25.98 40.50
CA THR A 230 -32.50 -24.71 39.77
C THR A 230 -31.33 -23.76 40.01
N LEU A 231 -30.86 -23.64 41.28
CA LEU A 231 -29.74 -22.77 41.62
C LEU A 231 -28.41 -23.30 41.03
N ALA A 232 -28.23 -24.62 40.94
CA ALA A 232 -27.07 -25.20 40.25
C ALA A 232 -27.08 -24.90 38.78
N ASP A 233 -28.23 -24.91 38.11
CA ASP A 233 -28.34 -24.50 36.70
C ASP A 233 -28.04 -23.01 36.49
N MET A 234 -28.52 -22.14 37.38
CA MET A 234 -28.21 -20.69 37.35
C MET A 234 -26.70 -20.46 37.57
N GLU A 235 -26.06 -21.13 38.51
CA GLU A 235 -24.62 -21.05 38.73
C GLU A 235 -23.83 -21.48 37.51
N ASN A 236 -24.22 -22.58 36.88
CA ASN A 236 -23.60 -23.06 35.65
C ASN A 236 -23.68 -22.02 34.52
N ASP A 237 -24.81 -21.34 34.37
CA ASP A 237 -24.96 -20.31 33.33
C ASP A 237 -24.18 -19.03 33.66
N LEU A 238 -24.10 -18.64 34.97
CA LEU A 238 -23.28 -17.52 35.38
C LEU A 238 -21.79 -17.81 35.19
N HIS A 239 -21.33 -19.01 35.47
CA HIS A 239 -19.93 -19.43 35.20
C HIS A 239 -19.62 -19.40 33.68
N ARG A 240 -20.61 -19.74 32.84
CA ARG A 240 -20.44 -19.59 31.36
C ARG A 240 -20.30 -18.13 30.95
N LEU A 241 -21.12 -17.23 31.51
CA LEU A 241 -21.03 -15.79 31.27
C LEU A 241 -19.69 -15.22 31.77
N GLN A 242 -19.24 -15.63 32.97
CA GLN A 242 -17.93 -15.24 33.49
C GLN A 242 -16.78 -15.69 32.60
N LYS A 243 -16.79 -16.93 32.09
CA LYS A 243 -15.78 -17.42 31.16
C LYS A 243 -15.74 -16.62 29.87
N ILE A 244 -16.89 -16.15 29.38
CA ILE A 244 -16.95 -15.26 28.20
C ILE A 244 -16.35 -13.89 28.53
N ALA A 245 -16.72 -13.28 29.67
CA ALA A 245 -16.18 -12.00 30.10
C ALA A 245 -14.65 -12.06 30.28
N ASP A 246 -14.14 -13.10 30.94
CA ASP A 246 -12.70 -13.33 31.15
C ASP A 246 -11.94 -13.45 29.81
N ARG A 247 -12.52 -14.14 28.82
CA ARG A 247 -11.94 -14.22 27.46
C ARG A 247 -11.85 -12.85 26.78
N PHE A 248 -12.90 -12.01 26.91
CA PHE A 248 -12.89 -10.65 26.39
C PHE A 248 -11.91 -9.74 27.13
N SER A 249 -11.77 -9.90 28.44
CA SER A 249 -10.78 -9.15 29.26
C SER A 249 -9.33 -9.43 28.84
N LYS A 250 -9.02 -10.68 28.40
CA LYS A 250 -7.69 -11.06 27.89
C LYS A 250 -7.36 -10.45 26.53
N ILE A 251 -8.38 -9.92 25.81
CA ILE A 251 -8.19 -9.19 24.58
C ILE A 251 -7.59 -7.81 24.90
N GLY A 252 -6.32 -7.58 24.49
CA GLY A 252 -5.63 -6.31 24.71
C GLY A 252 -4.56 -6.33 25.78
N SER A 253 -4.44 -7.41 26.55
CA SER A 253 -3.25 -7.70 27.35
C SER A 253 -2.24 -8.51 26.53
N LYS A 254 -0.96 -8.42 26.86
CA LYS A 254 0.05 -9.34 26.28
C LYS A 254 -0.14 -10.69 26.96
N PRO A 255 -0.59 -11.74 26.27
CA PRO A 255 -0.73 -13.05 26.88
C PRO A 255 0.64 -13.69 27.06
N ASP A 256 0.81 -14.40 28.17
CA ASP A 256 1.96 -15.26 28.38
C ASP A 256 1.86 -16.47 27.45
N LEU A 257 2.93 -16.73 26.72
CA LEU A 257 3.02 -17.85 25.79
C LEU A 257 3.90 -18.94 26.39
N HIS A 258 3.35 -20.15 26.48
CA HIS A 258 4.04 -21.34 26.95
C HIS A 258 4.19 -22.36 25.82
N GLU A 259 5.15 -23.25 25.97
CA GLU A 259 5.30 -24.35 25.03
C GLU A 259 4.21 -25.41 25.32
N GLU A 260 3.30 -25.60 24.39
CA GLU A 260 2.10 -26.41 24.52
C GLU A 260 1.97 -27.40 23.40
N SER A 261 1.48 -28.63 23.71
CA SER A 261 1.13 -29.64 22.72
C SER A 261 -0.14 -29.24 21.97
N LEU A 262 -0.02 -29.06 20.65
CA LEU A 262 -1.16 -28.72 19.82
C LEU A 262 -2.17 -29.85 19.68
N GLN A 263 -1.71 -31.12 19.77
CA GLN A 263 -2.58 -32.29 19.78
C GLN A 263 -3.51 -32.27 21.00
N ASP A 264 -2.97 -31.96 22.19
CA ASP A 264 -3.76 -31.94 23.43
C ASP A 264 -4.79 -30.81 23.40
N VAL A 265 -4.43 -29.67 22.79
CA VAL A 265 -5.37 -28.55 22.62
C VAL A 265 -6.51 -28.93 21.67
N ILE A 266 -6.19 -29.55 20.53
CA ILE A 266 -7.20 -30.03 19.56
C ILE A 266 -8.07 -31.11 20.20
N ALA A 267 -7.47 -32.08 20.89
CA ALA A 267 -8.22 -33.16 21.54
C ALA A 267 -9.27 -32.62 22.52
N ARG A 268 -8.93 -31.63 23.34
CA ARG A 268 -9.88 -30.98 24.25
C ARG A 268 -11.03 -30.27 23.51
N VAL A 269 -10.75 -29.58 22.43
CA VAL A 269 -11.78 -28.92 21.62
C VAL A 269 -12.70 -29.96 21.00
N VAL A 270 -12.14 -31.06 20.47
CA VAL A 270 -12.90 -32.17 19.89
C VAL A 270 -13.79 -32.83 20.94
N GLU A 271 -13.26 -33.12 22.12
CA GLU A 271 -14.03 -33.70 23.26
C GLU A 271 -15.17 -32.75 23.67
N TYR A 272 -14.89 -31.46 23.81
CA TYR A 272 -15.89 -30.46 24.20
C TYR A 272 -17.06 -30.39 23.19
N PHE A 273 -16.79 -30.37 21.90
CA PHE A 273 -17.83 -30.35 20.89
C PHE A 273 -18.48 -31.73 20.68
N GLY A 274 -17.74 -32.82 20.83
CA GLY A 274 -18.24 -34.18 20.75
C GLY A 274 -19.41 -34.44 21.69
N ARG A 275 -19.33 -33.90 22.92
CA ARG A 275 -20.42 -33.98 23.91
C ARG A 275 -21.62 -33.11 23.59
N ARG A 276 -21.45 -32.05 22.80
CA ARG A 276 -22.49 -31.04 22.51
C ARG A 276 -23.21 -31.20 21.19
N ILE A 277 -22.53 -31.70 20.17
CA ILE A 277 -23.13 -31.91 18.83
C ILE A 277 -24.40 -32.74 18.87
N PRO A 278 -24.51 -33.86 19.65
CA PRO A 278 -25.75 -34.63 19.72
C PRO A 278 -26.96 -33.80 20.16
N HIS A 279 -26.78 -32.81 21.02
CA HIS A 279 -27.86 -31.93 21.49
C HIS A 279 -28.30 -30.86 20.47
N THR A 280 -27.56 -30.73 19.37
CA THR A 280 -27.90 -29.74 18.29
C THR A 280 -28.82 -30.33 17.23
N GLY A 281 -29.11 -31.62 17.28
CA GLY A 281 -29.89 -32.33 16.26
C GLY A 281 -29.14 -32.57 14.95
N LYS A 282 -27.82 -32.26 14.90
CA LYS A 282 -26.95 -32.45 13.72
C LYS A 282 -26.13 -33.73 13.87
N LYS A 283 -25.93 -34.44 12.76
CA LYS A 283 -25.02 -35.60 12.66
C LYS A 283 -23.68 -35.16 12.08
N VAL A 284 -22.87 -34.49 12.91
CA VAL A 284 -21.55 -34.01 12.48
C VAL A 284 -20.44 -34.82 13.13
N HIS A 285 -19.57 -35.38 12.31
CA HIS A 285 -18.41 -36.14 12.77
C HIS A 285 -17.19 -35.25 12.91
N LEU A 286 -16.59 -35.24 14.11
CA LEU A 286 -15.31 -34.57 14.37
C LEU A 286 -14.20 -35.60 14.13
N LEU A 287 -13.27 -35.30 13.24
CA LEU A 287 -12.16 -36.17 12.88
C LEU A 287 -10.84 -35.45 13.12
N VAL A 288 -9.87 -36.19 13.63
CA VAL A 288 -8.49 -35.70 13.79
C VAL A 288 -7.61 -36.58 12.92
N GLU A 289 -6.93 -36.01 11.95
CA GLU A 289 -5.96 -36.74 11.14
C GLU A 289 -4.73 -37.11 11.99
N PRO A 290 -4.20 -38.34 11.83
CA PRO A 290 -2.92 -38.68 12.41
C PRO A 290 -1.85 -37.70 11.90
N GLY A 291 -1.10 -37.13 12.81
CA GLY A 291 -0.11 -36.11 12.47
C GLY A 291 1.08 -36.14 13.42
N PRO A 292 2.10 -35.32 13.17
CA PRO A 292 3.27 -35.23 14.05
C PRO A 292 2.88 -34.70 15.44
N SER A 293 3.56 -35.18 16.48
CA SER A 293 3.47 -34.56 17.80
C SER A 293 4.25 -33.25 17.79
N VAL A 294 3.55 -32.14 17.85
CA VAL A 294 4.14 -30.81 17.67
C VAL A 294 3.77 -29.90 18.83
N THR A 295 4.79 -29.25 19.37
CA THR A 295 4.62 -28.15 20.34
C THR A 295 4.76 -26.81 19.63
N ALA A 296 4.12 -25.78 20.20
CA ALA A 296 4.28 -24.41 19.80
C ALA A 296 4.14 -23.47 21.01
N ARG A 297 4.77 -22.29 20.92
CA ARG A 297 4.61 -21.25 21.95
C ARG A 297 3.27 -20.55 21.79
N ILE A 298 2.30 -20.96 22.62
CA ILE A 298 0.93 -20.45 22.57
C ILE A 298 0.41 -20.13 23.97
N ASN A 299 -0.60 -19.25 24.02
CA ASN A 299 -1.49 -19.17 25.17
C ASN A 299 -2.63 -20.18 24.95
N ARG A 300 -2.67 -21.22 25.76
CA ARG A 300 -3.61 -22.35 25.61
C ARG A 300 -5.05 -21.89 25.50
N GLU A 301 -5.53 -21.06 26.42
CA GLU A 301 -6.93 -20.63 26.44
C GLU A 301 -7.35 -19.81 25.22
N LEU A 302 -6.49 -18.89 24.80
CA LEU A 302 -6.77 -18.09 23.61
C LEU A 302 -6.72 -18.94 22.34
N PHE A 303 -5.82 -19.92 22.28
CA PHE A 303 -5.72 -20.80 21.13
C PHE A 303 -6.89 -21.77 21.06
N GLU A 304 -7.32 -22.35 22.20
CA GLU A 304 -8.56 -23.13 22.30
C GLU A 304 -9.75 -22.32 21.82
N TRP A 305 -9.85 -21.04 22.20
CA TRP A 305 -10.93 -20.17 21.76
C TRP A 305 -10.93 -19.97 20.22
N VAL A 306 -9.76 -19.82 19.61
CA VAL A 306 -9.66 -19.77 18.13
C VAL A 306 -10.22 -21.04 17.51
N LEU A 307 -9.81 -22.21 17.99
CA LEU A 307 -10.30 -23.49 17.49
C LEU A 307 -11.80 -23.67 17.74
N GLU A 308 -12.29 -23.34 18.92
CA GLU A 308 -13.74 -23.33 19.26
C GLU A 308 -14.54 -22.47 18.25
N ASN A 309 -14.03 -21.27 17.95
CA ASN A 309 -14.70 -20.36 17.03
C ASN A 309 -14.70 -20.88 15.58
N LEU A 310 -13.59 -21.45 15.11
CA LEU A 310 -13.51 -22.09 13.81
C LEU A 310 -14.46 -23.29 13.72
N THR A 311 -14.50 -24.12 14.75
CA THR A 311 -15.41 -25.29 14.86
C THR A 311 -16.87 -24.85 14.85
N LYS A 312 -17.23 -23.82 15.62
CA LYS A 312 -18.58 -23.25 15.63
C LYS A 312 -18.98 -22.72 14.28
N ASN A 313 -18.06 -22.04 13.58
CA ASN A 313 -18.32 -21.54 12.23
C ASN A 313 -18.53 -22.70 11.24
N ALA A 314 -17.76 -23.77 11.36
CA ALA A 314 -17.91 -25.00 10.58
C ALA A 314 -19.28 -25.66 10.83
N LEU A 315 -19.67 -25.83 12.10
CA LEU A 315 -20.99 -26.37 12.47
C LEU A 315 -22.14 -25.53 11.91
N ASP A 316 -22.02 -24.21 11.95
CA ASP A 316 -23.02 -23.29 11.42
C ASP A 316 -23.10 -23.36 9.88
N ALA A 317 -21.98 -23.64 9.21
CA ALA A 317 -21.92 -23.78 7.75
C ALA A 317 -22.52 -25.10 7.25
N ILE A 318 -22.59 -26.14 8.10
CA ILE A 318 -23.21 -27.43 7.77
C ILE A 318 -24.74 -27.28 7.98
N GLU A 319 -25.46 -26.99 6.89
CA GLU A 319 -26.92 -26.77 6.89
C GLU A 319 -27.72 -28.09 6.73
N SER A 320 -27.14 -29.07 6.04
CA SER A 320 -27.78 -30.35 5.72
C SER A 320 -28.01 -31.28 6.92
N GLY A 321 -27.58 -30.87 8.11
CA GLY A 321 -27.71 -31.69 9.33
C GLY A 321 -26.68 -32.84 9.41
N GLU A 322 -26.00 -33.20 8.33
CA GLU A 322 -24.94 -34.22 8.29
C GLU A 322 -23.67 -33.64 7.66
N GLY A 323 -22.51 -33.91 8.27
CA GLY A 323 -21.25 -33.39 7.78
C GLY A 323 -20.03 -33.82 8.58
N LYS A 324 -18.86 -33.32 8.17
CA LYS A 324 -17.59 -33.64 8.82
C LYS A 324 -16.80 -32.35 9.10
N ILE A 325 -16.12 -32.34 10.25
CA ILE A 325 -15.13 -31.33 10.59
C ILE A 325 -13.84 -32.07 10.86
N LEU A 326 -12.79 -31.71 10.13
CA LEU A 326 -11.50 -32.38 10.12
C LEU A 326 -10.42 -31.44 10.64
N TYR A 327 -9.66 -31.90 11.61
CA TYR A 327 -8.47 -31.23 12.12
C TYR A 327 -7.24 -31.96 11.61
N ALA A 328 -6.31 -31.22 11.00
CA ALA A 328 -5.04 -31.76 10.52
C ALA A 328 -3.88 -30.92 11.03
N LEU A 329 -2.84 -31.62 11.51
CA LEU A 329 -1.56 -31.02 11.91
C LEU A 329 -0.49 -31.38 10.90
N SER A 330 0.30 -30.39 10.47
CA SER A 330 1.47 -30.63 9.65
C SER A 330 2.61 -29.68 10.03
N GLU A 331 3.85 -30.11 9.80
CA GLU A 331 5.04 -29.34 10.04
C GLU A 331 5.85 -29.24 8.76
N HIS A 332 6.27 -28.03 8.40
CA HIS A 332 7.13 -27.81 7.24
C HIS A 332 7.93 -26.50 7.38
N GLY A 333 9.22 -26.55 7.10
CA GLY A 333 10.08 -25.35 7.02
C GLY A 333 10.15 -24.52 8.31
N GLY A 334 10.13 -25.15 9.49
CA GLY A 334 10.16 -24.46 10.79
C GLY A 334 8.82 -23.82 11.17
N PHE A 335 7.74 -24.17 10.48
CA PHE A 335 6.37 -23.74 10.79
C PHE A 335 5.48 -24.93 11.07
N VAL A 336 4.54 -24.71 11.97
CA VAL A 336 3.45 -25.63 12.27
C VAL A 336 2.17 -25.11 11.64
N PHE A 337 1.40 -26.01 11.02
CA PHE A 337 0.13 -25.69 10.40
C PHE A 337 -0.98 -26.49 11.09
N VAL A 338 -2.04 -25.78 11.46
CA VAL A 338 -3.28 -26.37 11.95
C VAL A 338 -4.38 -26.04 10.96
N ASP A 339 -4.92 -27.07 10.30
CA ASP A 339 -6.04 -26.93 9.38
C ASP A 339 -7.33 -27.37 10.07
N VAL A 340 -8.36 -26.54 9.99
CA VAL A 340 -9.73 -26.85 10.37
C VAL A 340 -10.56 -26.83 9.10
N SER A 341 -11.03 -27.99 8.68
CA SER A 341 -11.78 -28.17 7.43
C SER A 341 -13.22 -28.59 7.72
N ASP A 342 -14.19 -28.07 7.00
CA ASP A 342 -15.59 -28.47 7.08
C ASP A 342 -16.18 -28.79 5.70
N THR A 343 -17.26 -29.56 5.70
CA THR A 343 -18.03 -29.93 4.51
C THR A 343 -19.30 -29.09 4.35
N GLY A 344 -19.30 -27.86 4.88
CA GLY A 344 -20.43 -26.96 4.85
C GLY A 344 -20.65 -26.26 3.50
N LYS A 345 -21.54 -25.29 3.49
CA LYS A 345 -21.94 -24.51 2.30
C LYS A 345 -20.81 -23.73 1.62
N GLY A 346 -19.69 -23.55 2.29
CA GLY A 346 -18.55 -22.82 1.76
C GLY A 346 -18.65 -21.29 1.88
N ILE A 347 -17.60 -20.62 1.38
CA ILE A 347 -17.44 -19.17 1.35
C ILE A 347 -17.17 -18.77 -0.10
N ASP A 348 -17.96 -17.84 -0.63
CA ASP A 348 -17.73 -17.27 -1.96
C ASP A 348 -16.36 -16.56 -1.98
N LEU A 349 -15.58 -16.82 -3.03
CA LEU A 349 -14.21 -16.30 -3.19
C LEU A 349 -14.14 -14.77 -3.14
N LYS A 350 -15.22 -14.07 -3.54
CA LYS A 350 -15.29 -12.60 -3.42
C LYS A 350 -15.21 -12.12 -1.99
N PHE A 351 -15.60 -12.95 -1.00
CA PHE A 351 -15.55 -12.61 0.42
C PHE A 351 -14.30 -13.14 1.13
N ARG A 352 -13.35 -13.75 0.42
CA ARG A 352 -12.16 -14.39 0.99
C ARG A 352 -11.39 -13.50 1.98
N ASN A 353 -11.27 -12.21 1.68
CA ASN A 353 -10.59 -11.24 2.52
C ASN A 353 -11.54 -10.59 3.53
N ASP A 354 -12.81 -10.46 3.18
CA ASP A 354 -13.81 -9.78 3.99
C ASP A 354 -14.27 -10.60 5.19
N VAL A 355 -14.21 -11.93 5.14
CA VAL A 355 -14.62 -12.81 6.25
C VAL A 355 -13.86 -12.54 7.55
N PHE A 356 -12.70 -11.92 7.47
CA PHE A 356 -11.89 -11.51 8.63
C PHE A 356 -12.10 -10.06 9.05
N ARG A 357 -12.97 -9.29 8.36
CA ARG A 357 -13.26 -7.90 8.75
C ARG A 357 -14.19 -7.89 9.95
N PRO A 358 -13.91 -7.06 10.98
CA PRO A 358 -14.82 -6.89 12.11
C PRO A 358 -16.21 -6.48 11.64
N GLY A 359 -17.26 -7.15 12.15
CA GLY A 359 -18.64 -6.89 11.79
C GLY A 359 -19.12 -7.56 10.51
N PHE A 360 -18.26 -8.26 9.76
CA PHE A 360 -18.69 -9.01 8.58
C PHE A 360 -19.38 -10.33 9.00
N SER A 361 -20.62 -10.50 8.61
CA SER A 361 -21.40 -11.70 8.87
C SER A 361 -22.40 -11.94 7.74
N THR A 362 -22.51 -13.17 7.29
CA THR A 362 -23.58 -13.63 6.38
C THR A 362 -24.76 -14.21 7.15
N LYS A 363 -24.69 -14.26 8.49
CA LYS A 363 -25.70 -14.84 9.36
C LYS A 363 -26.69 -13.76 9.82
N LYS A 364 -27.99 -14.09 9.88
CA LYS A 364 -29.03 -13.19 10.43
C LYS A 364 -28.81 -12.84 11.91
N ARG A 365 -28.21 -13.73 12.68
CA ARG A 365 -27.81 -13.54 14.08
C ARG A 365 -26.32 -13.81 14.22
N GLY A 366 -25.55 -12.79 14.55
CA GLY A 366 -24.10 -12.89 14.74
C GLY A 366 -23.42 -11.54 14.52
N TRP A 367 -22.58 -11.16 15.45
CA TRP A 367 -21.88 -9.86 15.47
C TRP A 367 -20.74 -9.76 14.44
N GLY A 368 -20.43 -10.86 13.73
CA GLY A 368 -19.32 -10.86 12.76
C GLY A 368 -17.93 -10.66 13.39
N LEU A 369 -17.77 -10.94 14.68
CA LEU A 369 -16.53 -10.68 15.41
C LEU A 369 -15.64 -11.93 15.56
N GLY A 370 -16.19 -13.13 15.40
CA GLY A 370 -15.47 -14.38 15.70
C GLY A 370 -14.19 -14.54 14.88
N LEU A 371 -14.28 -14.51 13.55
CA LEU A 371 -13.11 -14.70 12.67
C LEU A 371 -12.11 -13.55 12.77
N SER A 372 -12.57 -12.31 12.90
CA SER A 372 -11.70 -11.15 13.09
C SER A 372 -10.91 -11.24 14.39
N LEU A 373 -11.55 -11.69 15.45
CA LEU A 373 -10.92 -11.92 16.75
C LEU A 373 -9.95 -13.09 16.69
N SER A 374 -10.34 -14.22 16.10
CA SER A 374 -9.45 -15.37 15.91
C SER A 374 -8.20 -14.98 15.13
N LYS A 375 -8.35 -14.18 14.07
CA LYS A 375 -7.22 -13.67 13.30
C LYS A 375 -6.30 -12.81 14.16
N ARG A 376 -6.87 -11.91 14.95
CA ARG A 376 -6.09 -11.06 15.87
C ARG A 376 -5.35 -11.88 16.92
N ILE A 377 -6.00 -12.87 17.53
CA ILE A 377 -5.37 -13.76 18.52
C ILE A 377 -4.15 -14.45 17.89
N ILE A 378 -4.30 -14.99 16.71
CA ILE A 378 -3.19 -15.68 16.03
C ILE A 378 -2.10 -14.70 15.55
N GLU A 379 -2.46 -13.59 14.91
CA GLU A 379 -1.48 -12.69 14.31
C GLU A 379 -0.81 -11.77 15.32
N SER A 380 -1.57 -11.17 16.26
CA SER A 380 -1.03 -10.18 17.18
C SER A 380 -0.42 -10.80 18.43
N TYR A 381 -0.97 -11.92 18.94
CA TYR A 381 -0.54 -12.53 20.19
C TYR A 381 0.39 -13.72 19.99
N HIS A 382 0.11 -14.57 18.98
CA HIS A 382 0.93 -15.76 18.69
C HIS A 382 1.94 -15.53 17.54
N ARG A 383 1.97 -14.33 16.95
CA ARG A 383 2.86 -13.97 15.80
C ARG A 383 2.75 -14.96 14.63
N GLY A 384 1.58 -15.57 14.48
CA GLY A 384 1.23 -16.51 13.43
C GLY A 384 0.47 -15.85 12.28
N LYS A 385 -0.21 -16.67 11.46
CA LYS A 385 -1.16 -16.21 10.43
C LYS A 385 -2.39 -17.09 10.44
N LEU A 386 -3.58 -16.48 10.32
CA LEU A 386 -4.85 -17.17 10.10
C LEU A 386 -5.43 -16.73 8.75
N PHE A 387 -5.71 -17.69 7.89
CA PHE A 387 -6.26 -17.40 6.56
C PHE A 387 -7.14 -18.53 6.02
N LEU A 388 -8.00 -18.19 5.08
CA LEU A 388 -8.77 -19.15 4.32
C LEU A 388 -7.86 -19.82 3.28
N LYS A 389 -7.52 -21.08 3.48
CA LYS A 389 -6.67 -21.86 2.57
C LYS A 389 -7.41 -22.21 1.29
N GLU A 390 -8.59 -22.80 1.42
CA GLU A 390 -9.45 -23.16 0.33
C GLU A 390 -10.92 -23.09 0.73
N SER A 391 -11.80 -22.80 -0.21
CA SER A 391 -13.24 -22.97 -0.05
C SER A 391 -13.86 -23.34 -1.39
N LYS A 392 -14.51 -24.49 -1.40
CA LYS A 392 -15.30 -24.99 -2.53
C LYS A 392 -16.72 -25.19 -2.01
N PRO A 393 -17.68 -24.37 -2.45
CA PRO A 393 -19.06 -24.42 -1.95
C PRO A 393 -19.66 -25.83 -2.04
N GLY A 394 -20.25 -26.30 -0.93
CA GLY A 394 -20.87 -27.63 -0.81
C GLY A 394 -19.89 -28.80 -0.76
N PHE A 395 -18.58 -28.55 -0.75
CA PHE A 395 -17.57 -29.62 -0.75
C PHE A 395 -16.59 -29.50 0.42
N LYS A 396 -15.86 -28.39 0.53
CA LYS A 396 -14.84 -28.23 1.57
C LYS A 396 -14.47 -26.77 1.79
N THR A 397 -14.41 -26.36 3.05
CA THR A 397 -13.81 -25.09 3.47
C THR A 397 -12.70 -25.37 4.48
N THR A 398 -11.52 -24.81 4.28
CA THR A 398 -10.38 -25.00 5.18
C THR A 398 -9.84 -23.67 5.64
N PHE A 399 -9.86 -23.43 6.94
CA PHE A 399 -9.10 -22.38 7.59
C PHE A 399 -7.75 -22.93 8.06
N ARG A 400 -6.69 -22.20 7.76
CA ARG A 400 -5.32 -22.59 8.15
C ARG A 400 -4.75 -21.58 9.13
N ILE A 401 -4.24 -22.11 10.25
CA ILE A 401 -3.40 -21.41 11.21
C ILE A 401 -1.95 -21.81 10.91
N LYS A 402 -1.07 -20.82 10.75
CA LYS A 402 0.37 -21.00 10.61
C LYS A 402 1.04 -20.39 11.85
N LEU A 403 1.81 -21.20 12.60
CA LEU A 403 2.61 -20.77 13.73
C LEU A 403 4.09 -21.01 13.46
N ARG A 404 4.95 -20.25 14.12
CA ARG A 404 6.38 -20.55 14.17
C ARG A 404 6.61 -21.58 15.26
N LYS A 405 7.46 -22.57 14.97
CA LYS A 405 7.91 -23.56 15.95
C LYS A 405 8.82 -22.93 17.00
#